data_1af8535ec35e8d4d64a6924652d82fc2
#
_entry.id   1af8535ec35e8d4d64a6924652d82fc2
#
_cell.length_a   1.000
_cell.length_b   1.000
_cell.length_c   1.000
_cell.angle_alpha   90.00
_cell.angle_beta   90.00
_cell.angle_gamma   90.00
#
_symmetry.space_group_name_H-M   'P 1'
#
loop_
_entity.id
_entity.type
_entity.pdbx_description
1 polymer ?
#
loop_
_entity_poly.entity_id
_entity_poly.type
_entity_poly.pdbx_seq_one_letter_code
_entity_poly.pdbx_strand_id
1 'polypeptide(L)'
;MTTFTLNRRTLLTGTVALGTVGLLAACGGNSSKTESNALSAGDDLSKAVSYNEKDRSALKNGGELRLSADGIGPNFNILNTNGYTAGNLNIQAAINSSFTGGYYADFRGEGHMNEDYVTEYKAQTVDGVQTVTFKINPKAVFNDGTPIDVNAVKSYQTIYTAAASGSDYQITPSPIWEQVASVEAVDGDTRHVKVTMSKPWYPIEGSFTSFLHPAFVDVAFFNDGMNGKPLDQYWAGPFKVGEWNSSSKVLTVVRNEKWWGTQPLLERITWREMSSQAEQAAFKNNEIDYADASTLSSYNELSSVSNIDIRKGSALAVGNYEINPEKMPLPVRRAFVAALNRDQLLKLRYEKLGWKENLPGSMCMLPMQEGYQDNYPTKLGKDVATKILEDAGYTKNGDYYEKDGTKAGCAVVVFGDDPTNKGKAQTFTQQMKDVGIEIRIDQHADSEFATILGNWDYDISFSGYSVSADATEGTKQFYYSENNEGIGSKEIDALIDAMTLIEDDKERNLACNEIEKKHMAEFAFLGTITNGPDFVMVKKTLANYGPHLYKSMDWTAVGWMNS
;
A
#
# COMPACT_ATOMS: atom_id res chain seq x y z
N MET A 1 12.42 12.21 27.61
CA MET A 1 12.05 11.01 26.84
C MET A 1 10.92 11.44 25.94
N THR A 2 11.25 11.88 24.75
CA THR A 2 10.26 12.18 23.70
C THR A 2 10.09 10.91 22.92
N THR A 3 9.03 10.19 23.19
CA THR A 3 8.61 9.01 22.45
C THR A 3 8.23 9.47 21.04
N PHE A 4 8.98 9.03 20.03
CA PHE A 4 8.56 9.16 18.64
C PHE A 4 7.36 8.24 18.44
N THR A 5 6.18 8.81 18.48
CA THR A 5 4.95 8.14 18.06
C THR A 5 4.95 8.04 16.54
N LEU A 6 4.73 6.84 16.04
CA LEU A 6 4.31 6.57 14.65
C LEU A 6 2.97 7.27 14.42
N ASN A 7 3.00 8.56 14.17
CA ASN A 7 1.78 9.32 13.94
C ASN A 7 1.30 9.05 12.50
N ARG A 8 0.02 8.75 12.31
CA ARG A 8 -0.65 8.61 11.00
C ARG A 8 -0.32 9.72 10.01
N ARG A 9 0.05 10.89 10.49
CA ARG A 9 0.53 12.01 9.67
C ARG A 9 1.69 11.63 8.75
N THR A 10 2.47 10.63 9.13
CA THR A 10 3.65 10.19 8.37
C THR A 10 3.34 9.09 7.34
N LEU A 11 2.21 8.38 7.50
CA LEU A 11 1.84 7.22 6.65
C LEU A 11 0.77 7.53 5.60
N LEU A 12 0.08 8.66 5.71
CA LEU A 12 -0.99 9.04 4.78
C LEU A 12 -0.51 9.48 3.38
N THR A 13 0.78 9.62 3.17
CA THR A 13 1.36 9.95 1.85
C THR A 13 1.42 8.75 0.89
N GLY A 14 1.13 7.53 1.37
CA GLY A 14 1.05 6.30 0.56
C GLY A 14 -0.36 5.88 0.18
N THR A 15 -1.37 6.75 0.34
CA THR A 15 -2.75 6.43 -0.06
C THR A 15 -2.86 6.32 -1.56
N VAL A 16 -3.20 5.13 -2.04
CA VAL A 16 -3.65 4.92 -3.41
C VAL A 16 -4.92 5.76 -3.58
N ALA A 17 -4.83 6.83 -4.34
CA ALA A 17 -5.99 7.59 -4.79
C ALA A 17 -6.85 6.65 -5.64
N LEU A 18 -7.91 6.09 -5.04
CA LEU A 18 -8.88 5.28 -5.76
C LEU A 18 -9.71 6.23 -6.63
N GLY A 19 -9.31 6.30 -7.88
CA GLY A 19 -9.86 7.16 -8.91
C GLY A 19 -11.39 7.09 -9.04
N THR A 20 -11.91 8.19 -9.33
CA THR A 20 -13.33 8.58 -9.38
C THR A 20 -13.83 8.65 -10.81
N VAL A 21 -14.98 8.09 -11.17
CA VAL A 21 -15.77 8.58 -12.32
C VAL A 21 -17.22 8.10 -12.42
N GLY A 22 -17.99 8.92 -13.08
CA GLY A 22 -19.41 9.09 -13.22
C GLY A 22 -20.22 8.09 -14.04
N LEU A 23 -21.52 8.14 -13.76
CA LEU A 23 -22.59 7.37 -14.38
C LEU A 23 -23.11 8.01 -15.68
N LEU A 24 -23.24 7.24 -16.75
CA LEU A 24 -24.29 7.38 -17.74
C LEU A 24 -24.79 6.01 -18.20
N ALA A 25 -26.09 5.90 -18.27
CA ALA A 25 -26.81 4.68 -18.60
C ALA A 25 -26.85 4.41 -20.11
N ALA A 26 -26.58 3.18 -20.53
CA ALA A 26 -27.09 2.66 -21.81
C ALA A 26 -27.33 1.14 -21.72
N CYS A 27 -28.52 0.73 -22.11
CA CYS A 27 -29.01 -0.64 -22.18
C CYS A 27 -28.34 -1.43 -23.30
N GLY A 28 -28.08 -2.72 -23.05
CA GLY A 28 -27.74 -3.67 -24.08
C GLY A 28 -27.28 -5.00 -23.48
N GLY A 29 -28.19 -5.97 -23.40
CA GLY A 29 -27.94 -7.24 -22.76
C GLY A 29 -27.06 -8.17 -23.58
N ASN A 30 -26.18 -8.86 -22.89
CA ASN A 30 -25.83 -10.24 -23.18
C ASN A 30 -25.32 -10.86 -21.86
N SER A 31 -26.07 -11.81 -21.31
CA SER A 31 -25.72 -12.49 -20.08
C SER A 31 -24.62 -13.51 -20.35
N SER A 32 -23.37 -13.05 -20.30
CA SER A 32 -22.23 -13.94 -20.06
C SER A 32 -22.24 -14.34 -18.58
N LYS A 33 -22.12 -15.61 -18.26
CA LYS A 33 -21.89 -16.08 -16.89
C LYS A 33 -20.63 -15.37 -16.38
N THR A 34 -20.80 -14.41 -15.49
CA THR A 34 -19.70 -13.71 -14.85
C THR A 34 -19.08 -14.68 -13.86
N GLU A 35 -17.87 -15.17 -14.13
CA GLU A 35 -17.10 -15.93 -13.16
C GLU A 35 -16.83 -15.04 -11.94
N SER A 36 -16.84 -15.63 -10.75
CA SER A 36 -16.50 -14.92 -9.52
C SER A 36 -15.00 -14.65 -9.51
N ASN A 37 -14.59 -13.42 -9.23
CA ASN A 37 -13.20 -13.05 -8.98
C ASN A 37 -12.83 -13.23 -7.50
N ALA A 38 -13.76 -13.72 -6.68
CA ALA A 38 -13.54 -14.01 -5.29
C ALA A 38 -12.51 -15.14 -5.14
N LEU A 39 -11.39 -14.83 -4.52
CA LEU A 39 -10.37 -15.81 -4.14
C LEU A 39 -10.38 -15.99 -2.63
N SER A 40 -10.09 -17.22 -2.21
CA SER A 40 -9.98 -17.62 -0.80
C SER A 40 -8.62 -18.28 -0.56
N ALA A 41 -8.24 -18.46 0.70
CA ALA A 41 -7.02 -19.16 1.06
C ALA A 41 -6.99 -20.56 0.43
N GLY A 42 -5.89 -20.90 -0.22
CA GLY A 42 -5.71 -22.15 -0.98
C GLY A 42 -6.16 -22.11 -2.44
N ASP A 43 -6.78 -21.03 -2.91
CA ASP A 43 -7.08 -20.87 -4.33
C ASP A 43 -5.81 -20.58 -5.14
N ASP A 44 -5.89 -20.86 -6.44
CA ASP A 44 -4.81 -20.59 -7.39
C ASP A 44 -4.70 -19.07 -7.64
N LEU A 45 -3.68 -18.44 -7.03
CA LEU A 45 -3.42 -17.01 -7.13
C LEU A 45 -3.03 -16.54 -8.54
N SER A 46 -2.71 -17.48 -9.46
CA SER A 46 -2.47 -17.11 -10.87
C SER A 46 -3.69 -16.46 -11.52
N LYS A 47 -4.89 -16.66 -10.97
CA LYS A 47 -6.14 -16.01 -11.41
C LYS A 47 -6.25 -14.53 -11.00
N ALA A 48 -5.45 -14.12 -10.02
CA ALA A 48 -5.43 -12.74 -9.53
C ALA A 48 -4.40 -11.85 -10.23
N VAL A 49 -3.60 -12.42 -11.14
CA VAL A 49 -2.53 -11.72 -11.85
C VAL A 49 -2.75 -11.72 -13.36
N SER A 50 -2.28 -10.69 -14.03
CA SER A 50 -2.38 -10.58 -15.49
C SER A 50 -1.34 -9.62 -16.04
N TYR A 51 -0.08 -10.04 -16.15
CA TYR A 51 1.04 -9.19 -16.60
C TYR A 51 1.66 -9.66 -17.94
N ASN A 52 1.01 -10.60 -18.65
CA ASN A 52 1.48 -11.16 -19.94
C ASN A 52 2.93 -11.64 -19.86
N GLU A 53 3.15 -12.63 -18.99
CA GLU A 53 4.47 -13.23 -18.78
C GLU A 53 5.06 -13.79 -20.06
N LYS A 54 6.29 -13.41 -20.37
CA LYS A 54 7.05 -13.86 -21.54
C LYS A 54 8.50 -14.03 -21.18
N ASP A 55 9.09 -15.08 -21.73
CA ASP A 55 10.52 -15.25 -21.70
C ASP A 55 11.22 -14.11 -22.43
N ARG A 56 12.40 -13.75 -21.93
CA ARG A 56 13.22 -12.67 -22.47
C ARG A 56 13.51 -12.83 -23.97
N SER A 57 13.68 -14.07 -24.45
CA SER A 57 13.92 -14.40 -25.85
C SER A 57 12.77 -14.03 -26.80
N ALA A 58 11.56 -13.91 -26.27
CA ALA A 58 10.36 -13.50 -27.03
C ALA A 58 10.22 -11.97 -27.14
N LEU A 59 11.11 -11.21 -26.50
CA LEU A 59 11.01 -9.78 -26.37
C LEU A 59 12.09 -9.04 -27.17
N LYS A 60 11.76 -7.84 -27.62
CA LYS A 60 12.69 -6.94 -28.30
C LYS A 60 13.73 -6.40 -27.34
N ASN A 61 14.94 -6.25 -27.81
CA ASN A 61 15.93 -5.42 -27.15
C ASN A 61 15.81 -4.00 -27.66
N GLY A 62 15.32 -3.08 -26.81
CA GLY A 62 15.10 -1.69 -27.14
C GLY A 62 13.67 -1.24 -26.95
N GLY A 63 13.41 0.01 -27.30
CA GLY A 63 12.11 0.65 -27.18
C GLY A 63 11.92 1.42 -25.88
N GLU A 64 10.86 2.22 -25.87
CA GLU A 64 10.45 3.07 -24.75
C GLU A 64 9.14 2.56 -24.15
N LEU A 65 9.00 2.67 -22.83
CA LEU A 65 7.74 2.51 -22.10
C LEU A 65 7.36 3.87 -21.51
N ARG A 66 6.15 4.33 -21.79
CA ARG A 66 5.62 5.63 -21.36
C ARG A 66 4.48 5.41 -20.37
N LEU A 67 4.62 5.97 -19.18
CA LEU A 67 3.72 5.76 -18.04
C LEU A 67 3.22 7.09 -17.48
N SER A 68 2.05 7.06 -16.88
CA SER A 68 1.62 8.07 -15.92
C SER A 68 2.29 7.85 -14.56
N ALA A 69 2.32 8.87 -13.75
CA ALA A 69 2.69 8.78 -12.34
C ALA A 69 1.77 9.67 -11.49
N ASP A 70 1.48 9.20 -10.29
CA ASP A 70 0.78 9.97 -9.27
C ASP A 70 1.82 10.53 -8.28
N GLY A 71 2.18 11.81 -8.45
CA GLY A 71 3.12 12.52 -7.60
C GLY A 71 4.59 12.19 -7.83
N ILE A 72 5.28 12.94 -8.71
CA ILE A 72 6.74 12.90 -8.86
C ILE A 72 7.40 14.01 -8.04
N GLY A 73 8.24 13.61 -7.09
CA GLY A 73 8.85 14.52 -6.13
C GLY A 73 7.88 14.89 -4.99
N PRO A 74 8.08 15.99 -4.25
CA PRO A 74 9.19 16.94 -4.40
C PRO A 74 10.56 16.40 -3.94
N ASN A 75 10.60 15.47 -2.99
CA ASN A 75 11.83 14.86 -2.51
C ASN A 75 12.00 13.46 -3.12
N PHE A 76 13.15 13.18 -3.72
CA PHE A 76 13.44 11.86 -4.31
C PHE A 76 14.05 10.86 -3.34
N ASN A 77 14.28 11.24 -2.08
CA ASN A 77 14.61 10.31 -1.02
C ASN A 77 13.32 9.62 -0.52
N ILE A 78 13.05 8.39 -0.93
CA ILE A 78 11.85 7.64 -0.55
C ILE A 78 11.82 7.19 0.92
N LEU A 79 12.92 7.31 1.65
CA LEU A 79 12.91 7.13 3.11
C LEU A 79 12.44 8.39 3.84
N ASN A 80 12.48 9.55 3.18
CA ASN A 80 11.98 10.80 3.72
C ASN A 80 10.45 10.85 3.62
N THR A 81 9.78 11.34 4.65
CA THR A 81 8.31 11.45 4.71
C THR A 81 7.69 12.21 3.54
N ASN A 82 8.39 13.23 3.01
CA ASN A 82 7.95 14.00 1.85
C ASN A 82 8.30 13.31 0.50
N GLY A 83 9.12 12.27 0.53
CA GLY A 83 9.52 11.48 -0.63
C GLY A 83 8.78 10.17 -0.79
N TYR A 84 8.11 9.72 0.26
CA TYR A 84 7.39 8.44 0.29
C TYR A 84 6.03 8.56 -0.41
N THR A 85 6.04 8.62 -1.74
CA THR A 85 4.84 8.69 -2.59
C THR A 85 4.78 7.49 -3.54
N ALA A 86 3.56 7.11 -3.96
CA ALA A 86 3.38 5.99 -4.90
C ALA A 86 4.18 6.19 -6.21
N GLY A 87 4.17 7.40 -6.76
CA GLY A 87 4.93 7.72 -7.97
C GLY A 87 6.44 7.58 -7.77
N ASN A 88 6.98 8.10 -6.66
CA ASN A 88 8.41 7.97 -6.36
C ASN A 88 8.82 6.50 -6.10
N LEU A 89 8.00 5.72 -5.41
CA LEU A 89 8.27 4.30 -5.15
C LEU A 89 8.35 3.51 -6.46
N ASN A 90 7.42 3.72 -7.38
CA ASN A 90 7.43 3.07 -8.70
C ASN A 90 8.67 3.44 -9.53
N ILE A 91 9.05 4.72 -9.52
CA ILE A 91 10.24 5.21 -10.21
C ILE A 91 11.51 4.62 -9.58
N GLN A 92 11.61 4.67 -8.25
CA GLN A 92 12.77 4.16 -7.50
C GLN A 92 12.97 2.65 -7.72
N ALA A 93 11.92 1.87 -7.88
CA ALA A 93 12.04 0.44 -8.20
C ALA A 93 12.85 0.18 -9.49
N ALA A 94 12.87 1.11 -10.44
CA ALA A 94 13.64 1.00 -11.68
C ALA A 94 15.07 1.54 -11.57
N ILE A 95 15.27 2.66 -10.85
CA ILE A 95 16.56 3.39 -10.82
C ILE A 95 17.38 3.14 -9.55
N ASN A 96 16.74 2.67 -8.50
CA ASN A 96 17.33 2.41 -7.21
C ASN A 96 16.89 1.05 -6.68
N SER A 97 17.05 -0.01 -7.46
CA SER A 97 16.67 -1.35 -7.03
C SER A 97 17.49 -1.85 -5.82
N SER A 98 18.57 -1.13 -5.43
CA SER A 98 19.26 -1.34 -4.17
C SER A 98 18.36 -1.10 -2.94
N PHE A 99 17.28 -0.35 -3.09
CA PHE A 99 16.29 -0.18 -2.03
C PHE A 99 15.47 -1.46 -1.77
N THR A 100 15.11 -2.20 -2.81
CA THR A 100 14.50 -3.54 -2.67
C THR A 100 15.56 -4.61 -2.44
N GLY A 101 16.77 -4.37 -2.86
CA GLY A 101 18.00 -5.06 -2.50
C GLY A 101 18.04 -6.54 -2.82
N GLY A 102 18.45 -7.30 -1.81
CA GLY A 102 18.79 -8.71 -1.93
C GLY A 102 17.65 -9.70 -1.95
N TYR A 103 16.39 -9.24 -1.82
CA TYR A 103 15.20 -10.10 -1.91
C TYR A 103 14.11 -9.48 -2.78
N TYR A 104 13.36 -10.34 -3.48
CA TYR A 104 12.15 -9.98 -4.20
C TYR A 104 11.05 -11.00 -3.90
N ALA A 105 9.79 -10.58 -4.01
CA ALA A 105 8.65 -11.47 -3.85
C ALA A 105 8.13 -11.95 -5.21
N ASP A 106 7.65 -13.18 -5.30
CA ASP A 106 6.83 -13.65 -6.40
C ASP A 106 5.36 -13.20 -6.23
N PHE A 107 4.48 -13.56 -7.16
CA PHE A 107 3.07 -13.14 -7.09
C PHE A 107 2.28 -13.78 -5.93
N ARG A 108 2.82 -14.79 -5.25
CA ARG A 108 2.25 -15.40 -4.04
C ARG A 108 2.73 -14.70 -2.77
N GLY A 109 3.75 -13.82 -2.89
CA GLY A 109 4.41 -13.21 -1.74
C GLY A 109 5.58 -14.03 -1.20
N GLU A 110 5.95 -15.13 -1.87
CA GLU A 110 7.10 -15.93 -1.48
C GLU A 110 8.39 -15.16 -1.79
N GLY A 111 9.27 -15.05 -0.79
CA GLY A 111 10.54 -14.34 -0.90
C GLY A 111 11.60 -15.15 -1.63
N HIS A 112 12.31 -14.52 -2.55
CA HIS A 112 13.41 -15.10 -3.31
C HIS A 112 14.64 -14.21 -3.22
N MET A 113 15.82 -14.83 -3.12
CA MET A 113 17.06 -14.10 -3.09
C MET A 113 17.35 -13.47 -4.46
N ASN A 114 17.77 -12.20 -4.45
CA ASN A 114 18.21 -11.47 -5.63
C ASN A 114 19.74 -11.54 -5.71
N GLU A 115 20.25 -12.48 -6.52
CA GLU A 115 21.67 -12.74 -6.65
C GLU A 115 22.48 -11.57 -7.26
N ASP A 116 21.82 -10.60 -7.90
CA ASP A 116 22.47 -9.36 -8.31
C ASP A 116 23.01 -8.57 -7.11
N TYR A 117 22.37 -8.67 -5.93
CA TYR A 117 22.77 -7.97 -4.72
C TYR A 117 23.31 -8.88 -3.62
N VAL A 118 22.67 -10.03 -3.38
CA VAL A 118 22.99 -10.94 -2.27
C VAL A 118 23.18 -12.36 -2.78
N THR A 119 24.31 -12.96 -2.47
CA THR A 119 24.67 -14.31 -2.94
C THR A 119 24.50 -15.40 -1.89
N GLU A 120 24.41 -15.04 -0.62
CA GLU A 120 24.11 -15.93 0.50
C GLU A 120 23.26 -15.17 1.52
N TYR A 121 22.28 -15.84 2.12
CA TYR A 121 21.44 -15.28 3.18
C TYR A 121 21.10 -16.34 4.20
N LYS A 122 21.15 -16.00 5.49
CA LYS A 122 20.74 -16.87 6.58
C LYS A 122 20.20 -16.04 7.73
N ALA A 123 18.95 -16.27 8.09
CA ALA A 123 18.37 -15.83 9.34
C ALA A 123 18.31 -16.99 10.34
N GLN A 124 18.57 -16.73 11.61
CA GLN A 124 18.47 -17.72 12.67
C GLN A 124 18.26 -17.07 14.04
N THR A 125 17.59 -17.81 14.92
CA THR A 125 17.47 -17.45 16.34
C THR A 125 18.09 -18.56 17.18
N VAL A 126 19.13 -18.24 17.94
CA VAL A 126 19.85 -19.19 18.82
C VAL A 126 19.90 -18.60 20.22
N ASP A 127 19.42 -19.35 21.21
CA ASP A 127 19.36 -18.94 22.63
C ASP A 127 18.69 -17.55 22.81
N GLY A 128 17.66 -17.28 22.02
CA GLY A 128 16.89 -16.02 22.06
C GLY A 128 17.56 -14.84 21.33
N VAL A 129 18.76 -15.02 20.77
CA VAL A 129 19.44 -14.00 19.95
C VAL A 129 19.16 -14.27 18.48
N GLN A 130 18.44 -13.36 17.85
CA GLN A 130 18.17 -13.43 16.41
C GLN A 130 19.26 -12.70 15.63
N THR A 131 19.78 -13.36 14.59
CA THR A 131 20.81 -12.83 13.71
C THR A 131 20.46 -13.08 12.25
N VAL A 132 20.83 -12.12 11.40
CA VAL A 132 20.78 -12.25 9.95
C VAL A 132 22.19 -12.09 9.42
N THR A 133 22.65 -13.03 8.61
CA THR A 133 23.94 -12.96 7.92
C THR A 133 23.74 -13.09 6.43
N PHE A 134 24.44 -12.28 5.64
CA PHE A 134 24.37 -12.36 4.19
C PHE A 134 25.66 -11.88 3.52
N LYS A 135 25.90 -12.37 2.30
CA LYS A 135 27.00 -11.91 1.48
C LYS A 135 26.51 -11.03 0.33
N ILE A 136 27.08 -9.85 0.24
CA ILE A 136 26.81 -8.90 -0.82
C ILE A 136 27.62 -9.28 -2.07
N ASN A 137 26.99 -9.23 -3.24
CA ASN A 137 27.63 -9.50 -4.52
C ASN A 137 28.87 -8.61 -4.69
N PRO A 138 30.06 -9.17 -4.97
CA PRO A 138 31.30 -8.41 -5.07
C PRO A 138 31.32 -7.36 -6.18
N LYS A 139 30.40 -7.44 -7.14
CA LYS A 139 30.24 -6.45 -8.22
C LYS A 139 29.36 -5.28 -7.84
N ALA A 140 28.59 -5.39 -6.74
CA ALA A 140 27.61 -4.39 -6.36
C ALA A 140 28.27 -3.06 -5.96
N VAL A 141 27.90 -1.98 -6.66
CA VAL A 141 28.41 -0.61 -6.44
C VAL A 141 27.32 0.41 -6.70
N PHE A 142 27.33 1.52 -5.99
CA PHE A 142 26.52 2.67 -6.35
C PHE A 142 27.01 3.34 -7.64
N ASN A 143 26.18 4.17 -8.26
CA ASN A 143 26.51 4.77 -9.56
C ASN A 143 27.72 5.73 -9.51
N ASP A 144 28.09 6.26 -8.34
CA ASP A 144 29.33 7.03 -8.15
C ASP A 144 30.58 6.14 -8.01
N GLY A 145 30.40 4.83 -7.90
CA GLY A 145 31.47 3.85 -7.71
C GLY A 145 31.72 3.45 -6.25
N THR A 146 31.00 4.02 -5.29
CA THR A 146 31.04 3.60 -3.88
C THR A 146 30.61 2.14 -3.75
N PRO A 147 31.40 1.26 -3.11
CA PRO A 147 31.02 -0.14 -2.91
C PRO A 147 29.71 -0.26 -2.12
N ILE A 148 28.85 -1.18 -2.52
CA ILE A 148 27.74 -1.64 -1.66
C ILE A 148 28.33 -2.69 -0.72
N ASP A 149 28.49 -2.32 0.55
CA ASP A 149 29.08 -3.13 1.59
C ASP A 149 28.39 -2.93 2.94
N VAL A 150 28.98 -3.41 4.03
CA VAL A 150 28.44 -3.26 5.39
C VAL A 150 28.08 -1.80 5.75
N ASN A 151 28.75 -0.80 5.14
CA ASN A 151 28.46 0.61 5.43
C ASN A 151 27.12 1.03 4.84
N ALA A 152 26.70 0.45 3.71
CA ALA A 152 25.38 0.69 3.13
C ALA A 152 24.24 0.18 4.03
N VAL A 153 24.47 -0.89 4.79
CA VAL A 153 23.53 -1.42 5.79
C VAL A 153 23.61 -0.61 7.10
N LYS A 154 24.82 -0.26 7.53
CA LYS A 154 25.04 0.62 8.70
C LYS A 154 24.40 1.99 8.56
N SER A 155 24.26 2.49 7.33
CA SER A 155 23.56 3.76 7.06
C SER A 155 22.13 3.72 7.59
N TYR A 156 21.39 2.64 7.34
CA TYR A 156 20.06 2.44 7.92
C TYR A 156 20.09 2.44 9.44
N GLN A 157 20.92 1.59 10.05
CA GLN A 157 21.04 1.52 11.51
C GLN A 157 21.34 2.90 12.11
N THR A 158 22.31 3.62 11.56
CA THR A 158 22.72 4.94 12.07
C THR A 158 21.56 5.92 12.06
N ILE A 159 20.82 5.99 10.94
CA ILE A 159 19.72 6.92 10.76
C ILE A 159 18.55 6.58 11.70
N TYR A 160 18.11 5.30 11.74
CA TYR A 160 17.00 4.89 12.59
C TYR A 160 17.33 5.01 14.09
N THR A 161 18.57 4.67 14.51
CA THR A 161 19.00 4.85 15.89
C THR A 161 19.03 6.32 16.28
N ALA A 162 19.51 7.19 15.39
CA ALA A 162 19.54 8.62 15.63
C ALA A 162 18.13 9.22 15.68
N ALA A 163 17.24 8.81 14.76
CA ALA A 163 15.84 9.24 14.74
C ALA A 163 15.11 8.83 16.03
N ALA A 164 15.27 7.58 16.48
CA ALA A 164 14.72 7.10 17.75
C ALA A 164 15.29 7.87 18.97
N SER A 165 16.47 8.47 18.84
CA SER A 165 17.10 9.30 19.88
C SER A 165 16.73 10.79 19.78
N GLY A 166 15.82 11.18 18.86
CA GLY A 166 15.30 12.53 18.73
C GLY A 166 16.12 13.44 17.81
N SER A 167 16.86 12.88 16.84
CA SER A 167 17.47 13.69 15.77
C SER A 167 16.44 14.18 14.76
N ASP A 168 16.79 15.20 13.98
CA ASP A 168 15.89 15.89 13.04
C ASP A 168 15.69 15.15 11.71
N TYR A 169 15.96 13.84 11.59
CA TYR A 169 15.65 13.09 10.38
C TYR A 169 14.14 13.03 10.13
N GLN A 170 13.71 13.49 8.97
CA GLN A 170 12.33 13.38 8.49
C GLN A 170 12.11 12.01 7.84
N ILE A 171 12.28 10.95 8.63
CA ILE A 171 12.27 9.57 8.13
C ILE A 171 10.92 8.90 8.32
N THR A 172 10.53 8.07 7.34
CA THR A 172 9.43 7.12 7.50
C THR A 172 9.84 6.04 8.50
N PRO A 173 9.07 5.83 9.58
CA PRO A 173 9.43 4.86 10.61
C PRO A 173 9.54 3.42 10.08
N SER A 174 10.39 2.63 10.71
CA SER A 174 10.53 1.20 10.44
C SER A 174 10.73 0.41 11.74
N PRO A 175 9.68 -0.24 12.24
CA PRO A 175 9.71 -0.95 13.52
C PRO A 175 10.79 -2.03 13.63
N ILE A 176 11.14 -2.68 12.52
CA ILE A 176 12.20 -3.70 12.52
C ILE A 176 13.59 -3.09 12.73
N TRP A 177 13.88 -1.93 12.11
CA TRP A 177 15.17 -1.25 12.28
C TRP A 177 15.38 -0.72 13.70
N GLU A 178 14.32 -0.41 14.42
CA GLU A 178 14.36 -0.02 15.84
C GLU A 178 14.83 -1.19 16.75
N GLN A 179 14.71 -2.43 16.28
CA GLN A 179 15.13 -3.62 17.00
C GLN A 179 16.56 -4.07 16.65
N VAL A 180 17.29 -3.35 15.79
CA VAL A 180 18.67 -3.68 15.43
C VAL A 180 19.64 -3.26 16.53
N ALA A 181 20.35 -4.22 17.12
CA ALA A 181 21.40 -3.98 18.11
C ALA A 181 22.74 -3.63 17.47
N SER A 182 23.16 -4.38 16.43
CA SER A 182 24.40 -4.10 15.71
C SER A 182 24.35 -4.54 14.24
N VAL A 183 25.17 -3.85 13.41
CA VAL A 183 25.50 -4.25 12.04
C VAL A 183 27.01 -4.33 11.94
N GLU A 184 27.55 -5.48 11.57
CA GLU A 184 28.99 -5.75 11.61
C GLU A 184 29.47 -6.50 10.35
N ALA A 185 30.75 -6.35 10.02
CA ALA A 185 31.41 -7.21 9.03
C ALA A 185 31.84 -8.51 9.70
N VAL A 186 31.60 -9.64 9.06
CA VAL A 186 32.03 -10.96 9.54
C VAL A 186 33.50 -11.16 9.16
N ASP A 187 34.34 -11.50 10.14
CA ASP A 187 35.78 -11.79 9.97
C ASP A 187 36.56 -10.70 9.18
N GLY A 188 36.09 -9.46 9.23
CA GLY A 188 36.71 -8.33 8.53
C GLY A 188 36.35 -8.23 7.04
N ASP A 189 35.53 -9.13 6.50
CA ASP A 189 35.00 -9.02 5.15
C ASP A 189 33.82 -8.04 5.12
N THR A 190 34.03 -6.85 4.57
CA THR A 190 33.01 -5.79 4.51
C THR A 190 31.80 -6.16 3.66
N ARG A 191 31.89 -7.18 2.83
CA ARG A 191 30.77 -7.69 2.02
C ARG A 191 30.03 -8.89 2.66
N HIS A 192 30.55 -9.39 3.77
CA HIS A 192 29.87 -10.38 4.60
C HIS A 192 29.30 -9.68 5.83
N VAL A 193 28.00 -9.45 5.83
CA VAL A 193 27.30 -8.65 6.83
C VAL A 193 26.62 -9.55 7.85
N LYS A 194 26.70 -9.14 9.12
CA LYS A 194 25.90 -9.71 10.22
C LYS A 194 25.11 -8.59 10.88
N VAL A 195 23.80 -8.80 10.94
CA VAL A 195 22.86 -7.97 11.73
C VAL A 195 22.46 -8.75 12.95
N THR A 196 22.53 -8.15 14.14
CA THR A 196 22.07 -8.73 15.40
C THR A 196 20.91 -7.94 15.93
N MET A 197 19.83 -8.62 16.29
CA MET A 197 18.62 -8.01 16.84
C MET A 197 18.72 -7.86 18.36
N SER A 198 18.13 -6.81 18.92
CA SER A 198 17.98 -6.62 20.38
C SER A 198 16.92 -7.55 20.97
N LYS A 199 15.89 -7.88 20.19
CA LYS A 199 14.88 -8.90 20.45
C LYS A 199 14.44 -9.52 19.13
N PRO A 200 13.97 -10.77 19.10
CA PRO A 200 13.43 -11.37 17.89
C PRO A 200 12.30 -10.53 17.27
N TRP A 201 12.22 -10.58 15.94
CA TRP A 201 11.16 -9.98 15.14
C TRP A 201 10.83 -10.87 13.95
N TYR A 202 9.55 -11.14 13.72
CA TYR A 202 9.10 -11.95 12.60
C TYR A 202 8.02 -11.24 11.77
N PRO A 203 8.00 -11.44 10.43
CA PRO A 203 8.96 -12.26 9.67
C PRO A 203 10.32 -11.58 9.55
N ILE A 204 11.39 -12.37 9.47
CA ILE A 204 12.77 -11.88 9.38
C ILE A 204 13.42 -12.17 8.03
N GLU A 205 12.86 -13.14 7.27
CA GLU A 205 13.42 -13.57 6.00
C GLU A 205 13.50 -12.42 4.98
N GLY A 206 14.61 -12.28 4.29
CA GLY A 206 14.88 -11.20 3.35
C GLY A 206 15.20 -9.83 3.98
N SER A 207 15.00 -9.67 5.29
CA SER A 207 15.23 -8.40 5.98
C SER A 207 16.68 -7.95 5.92
N PHE A 208 16.89 -6.63 6.03
CA PHE A 208 18.20 -5.95 6.07
C PHE A 208 19.03 -6.02 4.77
N THR A 209 18.47 -6.54 3.69
CA THR A 209 19.14 -6.64 2.40
C THR A 209 18.92 -5.43 1.48
N SER A 210 18.35 -4.37 1.99
CA SER A 210 18.29 -3.05 1.34
C SER A 210 19.57 -2.27 1.58
N PHE A 211 19.99 -1.46 0.62
CA PHE A 211 21.27 -0.77 0.66
C PHE A 211 21.10 0.73 0.45
N LEU A 212 21.59 1.52 1.41
CA LEU A 212 21.53 2.97 1.40
C LEU A 212 22.92 3.57 1.34
N HIS A 213 23.15 4.47 0.39
CA HIS A 213 24.44 5.13 0.24
C HIS A 213 24.82 5.91 1.52
N PRO A 214 26.10 5.83 2.00
CA PRO A 214 26.55 6.47 3.23
C PRO A 214 26.35 8.00 3.29
N ALA A 215 26.24 8.67 2.14
CA ALA A 215 25.93 10.10 2.09
C ALA A 215 24.63 10.49 2.80
N PHE A 216 23.66 9.58 2.89
CA PHE A 216 22.37 9.81 3.55
C PHE A 216 22.46 9.90 5.08
N VAL A 217 23.60 9.53 5.68
CA VAL A 217 23.84 9.69 7.13
C VAL A 217 23.94 11.17 7.55
N ASP A 218 24.23 12.06 6.62
CA ASP A 218 24.12 13.50 6.88
C ASP A 218 22.66 13.94 6.93
N VAL A 219 22.22 14.49 8.06
CA VAL A 219 20.80 14.87 8.30
C VAL A 219 20.31 15.87 7.27
N ALA A 220 21.10 16.88 6.93
CA ALA A 220 20.70 17.91 5.98
C ALA A 220 20.55 17.31 4.56
N PHE A 221 21.48 16.45 4.17
CA PHE A 221 21.40 15.73 2.90
C PHE A 221 20.18 14.78 2.87
N PHE A 222 19.95 14.03 3.95
CA PHE A 222 18.79 13.13 4.07
C PHE A 222 17.46 13.88 3.89
N ASN A 223 17.31 15.02 4.57
CA ASN A 223 16.07 15.79 4.55
C ASN A 223 15.87 16.54 3.24
N ASP A 224 16.90 17.21 2.71
CA ASP A 224 16.74 18.19 1.65
C ASP A 224 17.63 17.95 0.42
N GLY A 225 18.63 17.08 0.52
CA GLY A 225 19.62 16.88 -0.56
C GLY A 225 19.02 16.46 -1.88
N MET A 226 17.87 15.78 -1.85
CA MET A 226 17.16 15.31 -3.05
C MET A 226 15.87 16.09 -3.36
N ASN A 227 15.64 17.24 -2.71
CA ASN A 227 14.50 18.10 -3.03
C ASN A 227 14.59 18.63 -4.47
N GLY A 228 13.63 18.20 -5.32
CA GLY A 228 13.56 18.57 -6.73
C GLY A 228 14.70 18.01 -7.60
N LYS A 229 15.57 17.15 -7.08
CA LYS A 229 16.77 16.66 -7.75
C LYS A 229 16.92 15.14 -7.58
N PRO A 230 16.65 14.33 -8.62
CA PRO A 230 16.93 12.90 -8.61
C PRO A 230 18.45 12.65 -8.78
N LEU A 231 19.19 12.65 -7.67
CA LEU A 231 20.64 12.48 -7.65
C LEU A 231 21.02 10.99 -7.71
N ASP A 232 20.93 10.41 -8.88
CA ASP A 232 21.09 8.98 -9.11
C ASP A 232 22.50 8.43 -8.89
N GLN A 233 23.52 9.29 -8.75
CA GLN A 233 24.86 8.85 -8.38
C GLN A 233 24.89 8.09 -7.03
N TYR A 234 23.95 8.34 -6.14
CA TYR A 234 23.83 7.67 -4.84
C TYR A 234 22.95 6.43 -4.87
N TRP A 235 22.48 6.02 -6.05
CA TRP A 235 21.61 4.87 -6.27
C TRP A 235 22.33 3.76 -7.03
N ALA A 236 21.69 2.60 -7.07
CA ALA A 236 22.14 1.48 -7.88
C ALA A 236 20.92 0.74 -8.45
N GLY A 237 20.93 0.53 -9.76
CA GLY A 237 19.82 -0.13 -10.45
C GLY A 237 20.05 -0.29 -11.94
N PRO A 238 19.17 -1.03 -12.62
CA PRO A 238 19.29 -1.31 -14.06
C PRO A 238 19.08 -0.07 -14.94
N PHE A 239 18.42 0.95 -14.41
CA PHE A 239 18.25 2.24 -15.08
C PHE A 239 18.91 3.36 -14.27
N LYS A 240 19.16 4.47 -14.92
CA LYS A 240 19.64 5.73 -14.33
C LYS A 240 18.82 6.90 -14.88
N VAL A 241 18.86 8.03 -14.19
CA VAL A 241 18.19 9.26 -14.65
C VAL A 241 18.80 9.72 -15.98
N GLY A 242 17.96 9.86 -17.00
CA GLY A 242 18.32 10.46 -18.27
C GLY A 242 17.98 11.95 -18.28
N GLU A 243 16.74 12.29 -17.91
CA GLU A 243 16.26 13.67 -17.87
C GLU A 243 15.20 13.85 -16.79
N TRP A 244 15.25 14.96 -16.07
CA TRP A 244 14.22 15.42 -15.16
C TRP A 244 13.77 16.83 -15.49
N ASN A 245 12.49 16.99 -15.85
CA ASN A 245 11.87 18.28 -16.05
C ASN A 245 10.91 18.57 -14.90
N SER A 246 11.35 19.39 -13.95
CA SER A 246 10.57 19.71 -12.75
C SER A 246 9.33 20.56 -13.03
N SER A 247 9.32 21.35 -14.13
CA SER A 247 8.19 22.20 -14.49
C SER A 247 7.04 21.41 -15.11
N SER A 248 7.35 20.44 -15.97
CA SER A 248 6.35 19.55 -16.60
C SER A 248 6.13 18.25 -15.83
N LYS A 249 6.90 18.03 -14.75
CA LYS A 249 6.86 16.80 -13.96
C LYS A 249 7.05 15.54 -14.82
N VAL A 250 8.07 15.56 -15.68
CA VAL A 250 8.44 14.43 -16.54
C VAL A 250 9.82 13.92 -16.13
N LEU A 251 9.89 12.65 -15.80
CA LEU A 251 11.14 11.95 -15.52
C LEU A 251 11.35 10.87 -16.59
N THR A 252 12.49 10.93 -17.24
CA THR A 252 12.95 9.91 -18.19
C THR A 252 14.18 9.19 -17.62
N VAL A 253 14.14 7.87 -17.65
CA VAL A 253 15.29 7.03 -17.28
C VAL A 253 15.77 6.23 -18.48
N VAL A 254 17.06 5.95 -18.50
CA VAL A 254 17.75 5.20 -19.55
C VAL A 254 18.55 4.06 -18.94
N ARG A 255 18.97 3.09 -19.75
CA ARG A 255 19.84 1.99 -19.27
C ARG A 255 21.05 2.52 -18.52
N ASN A 256 21.36 1.84 -17.43
CA ASN A 256 22.55 2.16 -16.64
C ASN A 256 23.73 1.28 -17.09
N GLU A 257 24.72 1.89 -17.72
CA GLU A 257 25.92 1.16 -18.22
C GLU A 257 26.80 0.62 -17.09
N LYS A 258 26.62 1.13 -15.87
CA LYS A 258 27.35 0.66 -14.68
C LYS A 258 26.65 -0.50 -13.98
N TRP A 259 25.43 -0.83 -14.41
CA TRP A 259 24.68 -1.94 -13.86
C TRP A 259 25.39 -3.28 -14.12
N TRP A 260 25.69 -4.01 -13.07
CA TRP A 260 26.46 -5.27 -13.12
C TRP A 260 25.57 -6.51 -13.32
N GLY A 261 24.26 -6.39 -13.12
CA GLY A 261 23.30 -7.48 -13.24
C GLY A 261 22.74 -7.65 -14.65
N THR A 262 21.60 -8.31 -14.75
CA THR A 262 20.92 -8.51 -16.03
C THR A 262 20.53 -7.17 -16.66
N GLN A 263 21.00 -6.90 -17.87
CA GLN A 263 20.71 -5.65 -18.57
C GLN A 263 19.21 -5.55 -18.91
N PRO A 264 18.57 -4.39 -18.73
CA PRO A 264 17.17 -4.23 -19.07
C PRO A 264 16.91 -4.32 -20.58
N LEU A 265 15.73 -4.79 -20.97
CA LEU A 265 15.31 -4.88 -22.37
C LEU A 265 14.96 -3.52 -22.94
N LEU A 266 14.22 -2.71 -22.18
CA LEU A 266 13.83 -1.34 -22.58
C LEU A 266 15.09 -0.43 -22.63
N GLU A 267 15.12 0.47 -23.60
CA GLU A 267 16.14 1.55 -23.64
C GLU A 267 15.79 2.69 -22.71
N ARG A 268 14.48 2.94 -22.54
CA ARG A 268 13.98 4.11 -21.87
C ARG A 268 12.64 3.83 -21.20
N ILE A 269 12.42 4.47 -20.05
CA ILE A 269 11.10 4.57 -19.41
C ILE A 269 10.84 6.04 -19.13
N THR A 270 9.65 6.53 -19.46
CA THR A 270 9.27 7.92 -19.20
C THR A 270 8.02 7.93 -18.33
N TRP A 271 8.10 8.56 -17.16
CA TRP A 271 6.96 8.85 -16.30
C TRP A 271 6.57 10.32 -16.43
N ARG A 272 5.28 10.56 -16.51
CA ARG A 272 4.70 11.89 -16.52
C ARG A 272 3.62 12.00 -15.45
N GLU A 273 3.77 12.97 -14.53
CA GLU A 273 2.75 13.25 -13.54
C GLU A 273 1.49 13.78 -14.22
N MET A 274 0.36 13.15 -13.94
CA MET A 274 -0.92 13.55 -14.50
C MET A 274 -2.09 13.05 -13.65
N SER A 275 -3.22 13.76 -13.71
CA SER A 275 -4.46 13.30 -13.11
C SER A 275 -5.03 12.10 -13.86
N SER A 276 -5.90 11.30 -13.20
CA SER A 276 -6.56 10.15 -13.83
C SER A 276 -7.31 10.51 -15.11
N GLN A 277 -7.94 11.68 -15.17
CA GLN A 277 -8.61 12.14 -16.39
C GLN A 277 -7.62 12.45 -17.53
N ALA A 278 -6.48 13.07 -17.20
CA ALA A 278 -5.42 13.32 -18.17
C ALA A 278 -4.75 12.02 -18.65
N GLU A 279 -4.60 11.04 -17.76
CA GLU A 279 -4.11 9.69 -18.08
C GLU A 279 -4.99 9.01 -19.13
N GLN A 280 -6.30 9.01 -18.94
CA GLN A 280 -7.24 8.42 -19.89
C GLN A 280 -7.13 9.10 -21.27
N ALA A 281 -7.06 10.42 -21.31
CA ALA A 281 -6.88 11.17 -22.56
C ALA A 281 -5.53 10.87 -23.23
N ALA A 282 -4.45 10.82 -22.46
CA ALA A 282 -3.11 10.51 -22.96
C ALA A 282 -3.02 9.08 -23.52
N PHE A 283 -3.65 8.11 -22.87
CA PHE A 283 -3.71 6.73 -23.37
C PHE A 283 -4.47 6.63 -24.69
N LYS A 284 -5.63 7.28 -24.80
CA LYS A 284 -6.43 7.33 -26.04
C LYS A 284 -5.67 8.00 -27.18
N ASN A 285 -4.91 9.04 -26.87
CA ASN A 285 -4.05 9.75 -27.83
C ASN A 285 -2.74 9.03 -28.16
N ASN A 286 -2.51 7.83 -27.58
CA ASN A 286 -1.27 7.07 -27.74
C ASN A 286 -0.02 7.80 -27.21
N GLU A 287 -0.17 8.61 -26.18
CA GLU A 287 0.92 9.32 -25.53
C GLU A 287 1.56 8.50 -24.41
N ILE A 288 0.80 7.57 -23.80
CA ILE A 288 1.25 6.60 -22.80
C ILE A 288 0.82 5.18 -23.19
N ASP A 289 1.43 4.18 -22.56
CA ASP A 289 1.31 2.77 -22.96
C ASP A 289 0.51 1.91 -21.96
N TYR A 290 0.14 2.50 -20.83
CA TYR A 290 -0.58 1.88 -19.73
C TYR A 290 -1.52 2.91 -19.10
N ALA A 291 -2.72 2.48 -18.70
CA ALA A 291 -3.66 3.30 -17.96
C ALA A 291 -4.51 2.45 -17.00
N ASP A 292 -4.86 3.02 -15.83
CA ASP A 292 -5.78 2.40 -14.87
C ASP A 292 -7.20 2.29 -15.44
N ALA A 293 -7.81 1.14 -15.25
CA ALA A 293 -9.17 0.85 -15.67
C ALA A 293 -10.03 0.23 -14.54
N SER A 294 -9.64 0.42 -13.29
CA SER A 294 -10.29 -0.15 -12.11
C SER A 294 -11.60 0.53 -11.73
N THR A 295 -11.99 1.59 -12.45
CA THR A 295 -13.30 2.23 -12.30
C THR A 295 -14.19 1.98 -13.50
N LEU A 296 -15.52 2.01 -13.30
CA LEU A 296 -16.46 1.81 -14.42
C LEU A 296 -16.28 2.83 -15.53
N SER A 297 -15.94 4.06 -15.20
CA SER A 297 -15.76 5.10 -16.20
C SER A 297 -14.48 4.93 -16.98
N SER A 298 -13.33 4.78 -16.31
CA SER A 298 -12.07 4.54 -17.01
C SER A 298 -12.16 3.27 -17.87
N TYR A 299 -12.77 2.20 -17.35
CA TYR A 299 -13.00 0.98 -18.11
C TYR A 299 -13.80 1.21 -19.39
N ASN A 300 -14.95 1.89 -19.29
CA ASN A 300 -15.82 2.16 -20.44
C ASN A 300 -15.15 3.10 -21.45
N GLU A 301 -14.47 4.14 -20.97
CA GLU A 301 -13.82 5.12 -21.79
C GLU A 301 -12.65 4.53 -22.59
N LEU A 302 -11.88 3.65 -21.97
CA LEU A 302 -10.67 3.08 -22.56
C LEU A 302 -10.93 1.80 -23.36
N SER A 303 -11.99 1.06 -23.06
CA SER A 303 -12.30 -0.24 -23.72
C SER A 303 -12.53 -0.15 -25.24
N SER A 304 -12.81 1.05 -25.76
CA SER A 304 -12.96 1.31 -27.21
C SER A 304 -11.65 1.53 -27.96
N VAL A 305 -10.52 1.67 -27.25
CA VAL A 305 -9.21 1.89 -27.87
C VAL A 305 -8.76 0.61 -28.59
N SER A 306 -8.24 0.74 -29.80
CA SER A 306 -7.74 -0.41 -30.57
C SER A 306 -6.31 -0.80 -30.18
N ASN A 307 -5.92 -2.05 -30.46
CA ASN A 307 -4.58 -2.60 -30.20
C ASN A 307 -4.16 -2.55 -28.71
N ILE A 308 -5.13 -2.69 -27.83
CA ILE A 308 -4.92 -2.79 -26.39
C ILE A 308 -5.23 -4.20 -25.89
N ASP A 309 -4.76 -4.47 -24.69
CA ASP A 309 -5.07 -5.62 -23.88
C ASP A 309 -5.67 -5.15 -22.56
N ILE A 310 -6.74 -5.78 -22.11
CA ILE A 310 -7.36 -5.50 -20.81
C ILE A 310 -6.84 -6.57 -19.86
N ARG A 311 -6.00 -6.17 -18.92
CA ARG A 311 -5.44 -7.05 -17.90
C ARG A 311 -6.20 -6.89 -16.62
N LYS A 312 -6.68 -8.00 -16.09
CA LYS A 312 -7.56 -8.05 -14.93
C LYS A 312 -6.89 -8.83 -13.80
N GLY A 313 -6.77 -8.22 -12.66
CA GLY A 313 -6.22 -8.81 -11.45
C GLY A 313 -6.97 -8.35 -10.21
N SER A 314 -6.50 -8.78 -9.05
CA SER A 314 -6.98 -8.35 -7.74
C SER A 314 -6.07 -7.29 -7.18
N ALA A 315 -6.63 -6.24 -6.58
CA ALA A 315 -5.85 -5.22 -5.90
C ALA A 315 -5.29 -5.76 -4.56
N LEU A 316 -4.08 -5.35 -4.21
CA LEU A 316 -3.51 -5.51 -2.86
C LEU A 316 -3.95 -4.34 -1.98
N ALA A 317 -5.25 -4.15 -1.84
CA ALA A 317 -5.80 -3.03 -1.12
C ALA A 317 -7.07 -3.41 -0.37
N VAL A 318 -7.33 -2.69 0.71
CA VAL A 318 -8.58 -2.71 1.44
C VAL A 318 -9.16 -1.31 1.46
N GLY A 319 -10.32 -1.13 0.86
CA GLY A 319 -11.16 0.03 1.07
C GLY A 319 -11.85 -0.09 2.43
N ASN A 320 -11.82 0.96 3.22
CA ASN A 320 -12.27 0.96 4.60
C ASN A 320 -13.08 2.20 4.95
N TYR A 321 -13.70 2.16 6.11
CA TYR A 321 -14.18 3.34 6.84
C TYR A 321 -13.40 3.50 8.15
N GLU A 322 -13.27 4.73 8.58
CA GLU A 322 -12.73 5.11 9.88
C GLU A 322 -13.67 6.06 10.59
N ILE A 323 -13.93 5.79 11.87
CA ILE A 323 -14.84 6.58 12.70
C ILE A 323 -14.02 7.23 13.82
N ASN A 324 -14.02 8.54 13.91
CA ASN A 324 -13.36 9.24 15.00
C ASN A 324 -14.06 8.96 16.34
N PRO A 325 -13.42 8.26 17.29
CA PRO A 325 -14.07 7.88 18.54
C PRO A 325 -14.29 9.05 19.50
N GLU A 326 -13.59 10.16 19.32
CA GLU A 326 -13.83 11.38 20.12
C GLU A 326 -15.13 12.09 19.72
N LYS A 327 -15.54 11.94 18.44
CA LYS A 327 -16.72 12.60 17.89
C LYS A 327 -17.96 11.71 17.86
N MET A 328 -17.81 10.39 17.96
CA MET A 328 -18.93 9.44 17.94
C MET A 328 -18.88 8.47 19.13
N PRO A 329 -19.91 8.43 20.01
CA PRO A 329 -19.96 7.49 21.13
C PRO A 329 -19.96 6.03 20.68
N LEU A 330 -19.32 5.14 21.46
CA LEU A 330 -19.17 3.72 21.15
C LEU A 330 -20.48 3.00 20.76
N PRO A 331 -21.61 3.20 21.46
CA PRO A 331 -22.86 2.56 21.04
C PRO A 331 -23.32 2.98 19.64
N VAL A 332 -23.13 4.24 19.26
CA VAL A 332 -23.47 4.76 17.92
C VAL A 332 -22.53 4.15 16.88
N ARG A 333 -21.23 4.04 17.17
CA ARG A 333 -20.27 3.37 16.28
C ARG A 333 -20.62 1.90 16.06
N ARG A 334 -20.96 1.17 17.13
CA ARG A 334 -21.38 -0.23 17.04
C ARG A 334 -22.68 -0.40 16.25
N ALA A 335 -23.64 0.51 16.45
CA ALA A 335 -24.88 0.52 15.67
C ALA A 335 -24.62 0.81 14.19
N PHE A 336 -23.72 1.75 13.89
CA PHE A 336 -23.26 2.04 12.54
C PHE A 336 -22.66 0.78 11.88
N VAL A 337 -21.71 0.13 12.53
CA VAL A 337 -21.08 -1.11 12.02
C VAL A 337 -22.11 -2.19 11.74
N ALA A 338 -23.09 -2.35 12.63
CA ALA A 338 -24.17 -3.32 12.46
C ALA A 338 -25.13 -2.97 11.31
N ALA A 339 -25.37 -1.69 11.07
CA ALA A 339 -26.29 -1.22 10.04
C ALA A 339 -25.69 -1.17 8.64
N LEU A 340 -24.35 -1.10 8.52
CA LEU A 340 -23.68 -0.89 7.25
C LEU A 340 -23.85 -2.10 6.31
N ASN A 341 -24.54 -1.90 5.20
CA ASN A 341 -24.67 -2.89 4.13
C ASN A 341 -23.51 -2.75 3.14
N ARG A 342 -22.40 -3.43 3.44
CA ARG A 342 -21.18 -3.41 2.62
C ARG A 342 -21.39 -4.01 1.23
N ASP A 343 -22.24 -5.05 1.11
CA ASP A 343 -22.56 -5.69 -0.17
C ASP A 343 -23.24 -4.70 -1.14
N GLN A 344 -24.10 -3.83 -0.64
CA GLN A 344 -24.71 -2.78 -1.46
C GLN A 344 -23.66 -1.77 -1.96
N LEU A 345 -22.69 -1.39 -1.12
CA LEU A 345 -21.59 -0.50 -1.51
C LEU A 345 -20.65 -1.15 -2.54
N LEU A 346 -20.35 -2.43 -2.36
CA LEU A 346 -19.58 -3.23 -3.30
C LEU A 346 -20.26 -3.29 -4.68
N LYS A 347 -21.56 -3.62 -4.71
CA LYS A 347 -22.35 -3.66 -5.95
C LYS A 347 -22.42 -2.31 -6.65
N LEU A 348 -22.67 -1.25 -5.89
CA LEU A 348 -22.70 0.11 -6.44
C LEU A 348 -21.39 0.44 -7.17
N ARG A 349 -20.26 0.00 -6.64
CA ARG A 349 -18.94 0.33 -7.18
C ARG A 349 -18.51 -0.57 -8.31
N TYR A 350 -18.74 -1.89 -8.22
CA TYR A 350 -18.08 -2.87 -9.07
C TYR A 350 -18.98 -3.79 -9.89
N GLU A 351 -20.30 -3.85 -9.61
CA GLU A 351 -21.20 -4.77 -10.31
C GLU A 351 -21.17 -4.59 -11.84
N LYS A 352 -21.17 -3.33 -12.29
CA LYS A 352 -21.12 -3.00 -13.73
C LYS A 352 -19.76 -3.22 -14.38
N LEU A 353 -18.68 -3.35 -13.61
CA LEU A 353 -17.38 -3.80 -14.07
C LEU A 353 -17.32 -5.32 -14.25
N GLY A 354 -18.34 -6.03 -13.77
CA GLY A 354 -18.34 -7.49 -13.73
C GLY A 354 -17.41 -8.07 -12.67
N TRP A 355 -16.96 -7.25 -11.69
CA TRP A 355 -16.16 -7.70 -10.57
C TRP A 355 -17.03 -8.23 -9.45
N LYS A 356 -16.66 -9.39 -8.90
CA LYS A 356 -17.28 -10.00 -7.73
C LYS A 356 -16.18 -10.48 -6.81
N GLU A 357 -16.28 -10.12 -5.54
CA GLU A 357 -15.34 -10.52 -4.51
C GLU A 357 -16.08 -10.96 -3.24
N ASN A 358 -15.39 -11.67 -2.35
CA ASN A 358 -15.82 -11.85 -0.98
C ASN A 358 -15.58 -10.53 -0.23
N LEU A 359 -16.54 -10.11 0.59
CA LEU A 359 -16.37 -8.93 1.43
C LEU A 359 -15.19 -9.17 2.39
N PRO A 360 -14.17 -8.30 2.40
CA PRO A 360 -13.03 -8.49 3.28
C PRO A 360 -13.45 -8.32 4.75
N GLY A 361 -12.89 -9.14 5.62
CA GLY A 361 -13.13 -9.07 7.07
C GLY A 361 -11.91 -8.61 7.85
N SER A 362 -10.76 -8.40 7.20
CA SER A 362 -9.52 -7.97 7.82
C SER A 362 -8.93 -6.75 7.12
N MET A 363 -8.36 -5.83 7.91
CA MET A 363 -7.56 -4.71 7.41
C MET A 363 -6.14 -5.13 7.04
N CYS A 364 -5.65 -6.22 7.65
CA CYS A 364 -4.27 -6.66 7.55
C CYS A 364 -4.07 -7.82 6.58
N MET A 365 -5.14 -8.53 6.23
CA MET A 365 -5.09 -9.70 5.35
C MET A 365 -6.20 -9.67 4.32
N LEU A 366 -5.89 -10.17 3.13
CA LEU A 366 -6.87 -10.42 2.06
C LEU A 366 -7.45 -11.84 2.19
N PRO A 367 -8.68 -12.09 1.70
CA PRO A 367 -9.34 -13.40 1.81
C PRO A 367 -8.54 -14.59 1.24
N MET A 368 -7.61 -14.33 0.33
CA MET A 368 -6.77 -15.35 -0.29
C MET A 368 -5.48 -15.70 0.47
N GLN A 369 -5.14 -14.96 1.54
CA GLN A 369 -3.95 -15.23 2.33
C GLN A 369 -4.18 -16.36 3.33
N GLU A 370 -3.14 -17.17 3.57
CA GLU A 370 -3.20 -18.22 4.57
C GLU A 370 -3.41 -17.65 5.98
N GLY A 371 -4.30 -18.27 6.74
CA GLY A 371 -4.66 -17.79 8.08
C GLY A 371 -5.69 -16.66 8.10
N TYR A 372 -6.13 -16.17 6.95
CA TYR A 372 -7.22 -15.17 6.91
C TYR A 372 -8.48 -15.66 7.60
N GLN A 373 -9.13 -14.77 8.33
CA GLN A 373 -10.48 -14.96 8.87
C GLN A 373 -11.33 -13.71 8.57
N ASP A 374 -12.64 -13.91 8.43
CA ASP A 374 -13.57 -12.78 8.43
C ASP A 374 -13.79 -12.31 9.88
N ASN A 375 -13.11 -11.23 10.24
CA ASN A 375 -13.13 -10.62 11.57
C ASN A 375 -14.27 -9.60 11.73
N TYR A 376 -15.02 -9.35 10.65
CA TYR A 376 -16.16 -8.42 10.71
C TYR A 376 -17.27 -8.98 11.60
N PRO A 377 -18.00 -8.13 12.36
CA PRO A 377 -19.08 -8.61 13.23
C PRO A 377 -20.12 -9.45 12.48
N THR A 378 -20.53 -10.57 13.06
CA THR A 378 -21.50 -11.49 12.46
C THR A 378 -22.96 -11.09 12.71
N LYS A 379 -23.23 -10.32 13.78
CA LYS A 379 -24.57 -9.82 14.10
C LYS A 379 -24.75 -8.47 13.46
N LEU A 380 -25.44 -8.45 12.33
CA LEU A 380 -25.66 -7.27 11.49
C LEU A 380 -27.15 -7.07 11.22
N GLY A 381 -27.46 -5.90 10.70
CA GLY A 381 -28.80 -5.53 10.23
C GLY A 381 -29.51 -4.53 11.12
N LYS A 382 -30.64 -4.05 10.62
CA LYS A 382 -31.40 -2.97 11.21
C LYS A 382 -31.80 -3.24 12.67
N ASP A 383 -32.34 -4.42 12.95
CA ASP A 383 -32.83 -4.76 14.29
C ASP A 383 -31.68 -4.83 15.31
N VAL A 384 -30.51 -5.28 14.88
CA VAL A 384 -29.29 -5.30 15.72
C VAL A 384 -28.85 -3.88 16.03
N ALA A 385 -28.78 -3.02 15.02
CA ALA A 385 -28.35 -1.63 15.16
C ALA A 385 -29.29 -0.84 16.09
N THR A 386 -30.63 -0.96 15.89
CA THR A 386 -31.62 -0.27 16.73
C THR A 386 -31.57 -0.77 18.15
N LYS A 387 -31.45 -2.10 18.36
CA LYS A 387 -31.30 -2.67 19.70
C LYS A 387 -30.05 -2.17 20.41
N ILE A 388 -28.91 -2.02 19.74
CA ILE A 388 -27.68 -1.48 20.33
C ILE A 388 -27.91 -0.05 20.86
N LEU A 389 -28.62 0.78 20.09
CA LEU A 389 -28.96 2.15 20.51
C LEU A 389 -29.91 2.15 21.70
N GLU A 390 -30.96 1.35 21.66
CA GLU A 390 -31.97 1.25 22.75
C GLU A 390 -31.35 0.73 24.04
N ASP A 391 -30.54 -0.34 23.97
CA ASP A 391 -29.82 -0.90 25.14
C ASP A 391 -28.85 0.13 25.76
N ALA A 392 -28.33 1.08 24.96
CA ALA A 392 -27.47 2.17 25.41
C ALA A 392 -28.25 3.40 25.92
N GLY A 393 -29.58 3.34 25.96
CA GLY A 393 -30.44 4.39 26.47
C GLY A 393 -30.80 5.50 25.47
N TYR A 394 -30.59 5.25 24.17
CA TYR A 394 -31.10 6.15 23.13
C TYR A 394 -32.57 5.89 22.91
N THR A 395 -33.33 6.95 22.71
CA THR A 395 -34.78 6.91 22.41
C THR A 395 -35.05 7.53 21.06
N LYS A 396 -36.01 7.00 20.34
CA LYS A 396 -36.38 7.49 19.02
C LYS A 396 -37.18 8.79 19.11
N ASN A 397 -36.69 9.85 18.47
CA ASN A 397 -37.39 11.13 18.35
C ASN A 397 -37.45 11.53 16.86
N GLY A 398 -38.67 11.45 16.28
CA GLY A 398 -38.86 11.60 14.84
C GLY A 398 -38.14 10.51 14.04
N ASP A 399 -37.30 10.93 13.11
CA ASP A 399 -36.52 10.02 12.23
C ASP A 399 -35.31 9.42 12.92
N TYR A 400 -34.80 10.02 14.03
CA TYR A 400 -33.50 9.71 14.60
C TYR A 400 -33.58 9.29 16.07
N TYR A 401 -32.60 8.49 16.49
CA TYR A 401 -32.35 8.22 17.91
C TYR A 401 -31.60 9.37 18.56
N GLU A 402 -31.94 9.66 19.82
CA GLU A 402 -31.25 10.67 20.63
C GLU A 402 -31.08 10.22 22.07
N LYS A 403 -30.07 10.75 22.73
CA LYS A 403 -29.82 10.59 24.16
C LYS A 403 -29.36 11.92 24.73
N ASP A 404 -29.99 12.33 25.85
CA ASP A 404 -29.67 13.60 26.53
C ASP A 404 -29.74 14.82 25.59
N GLY A 405 -30.69 14.83 24.66
CA GLY A 405 -30.89 15.88 23.66
C GLY A 405 -29.90 15.87 22.50
N THR A 406 -28.98 14.88 22.43
CA THR A 406 -28.01 14.73 21.36
C THR A 406 -28.40 13.58 20.45
N LYS A 407 -28.53 13.84 19.14
CA LYS A 407 -28.84 12.82 18.15
C LYS A 407 -27.69 11.82 17.99
N ALA A 408 -28.08 10.54 17.80
CA ALA A 408 -27.14 9.54 17.29
C ALA A 408 -26.78 9.91 15.85
N GLY A 409 -25.56 10.42 15.63
CA GLY A 409 -25.15 10.85 14.29
C GLY A 409 -23.79 11.50 14.24
N CYS A 410 -23.38 11.83 13.01
CA CYS A 410 -22.08 12.45 12.71
C CYS A 410 -22.05 13.01 11.29
N ALA A 411 -20.92 13.51 10.88
CA ALA A 411 -20.61 13.87 9.50
C ALA A 411 -19.75 12.81 8.81
N VAL A 412 -19.97 12.58 7.52
CA VAL A 412 -19.06 11.83 6.66
C VAL A 412 -18.33 12.79 5.74
N VAL A 413 -17.00 12.78 5.80
CA VAL A 413 -16.19 13.60 4.90
C VAL A 413 -16.15 13.00 3.50
N VAL A 414 -16.33 13.85 2.49
CA VAL A 414 -16.29 13.49 1.06
C VAL A 414 -15.35 14.47 0.37
N PHE A 415 -14.38 13.93 -0.36
CA PHE A 415 -13.41 14.72 -1.11
C PHE A 415 -13.76 14.77 -2.59
N GLY A 416 -13.51 15.93 -3.20
CA GLY A 416 -13.72 16.18 -4.62
C GLY A 416 -15.17 16.10 -5.08
N ASP A 417 -15.35 16.17 -6.39
CA ASP A 417 -16.67 16.23 -7.03
C ASP A 417 -17.13 14.90 -7.66
N ASP A 418 -16.41 13.81 -7.39
CA ASP A 418 -16.68 12.53 -8.03
C ASP A 418 -18.08 11.99 -7.73
N PRO A 419 -18.89 11.70 -8.76
CA PRO A 419 -20.23 11.20 -8.60
C PRO A 419 -20.33 9.86 -7.85
N THR A 420 -19.30 8.99 -7.96
CA THR A 420 -19.29 7.68 -7.28
C THR A 420 -19.11 7.87 -5.78
N ASN A 421 -18.20 8.77 -5.37
CA ASN A 421 -18.01 9.08 -3.95
C ASN A 421 -19.26 9.74 -3.36
N LYS A 422 -19.87 10.67 -4.07
CA LYS A 422 -21.16 11.25 -3.68
C LYS A 422 -22.26 10.19 -3.59
N GLY A 423 -22.33 9.28 -4.55
CA GLY A 423 -23.30 8.17 -4.56
C GLY A 423 -23.10 7.20 -3.39
N LYS A 424 -21.84 6.87 -3.04
CA LYS A 424 -21.52 6.09 -1.84
C LYS A 424 -21.97 6.80 -0.57
N ALA A 425 -21.63 8.08 -0.42
CA ALA A 425 -22.03 8.86 0.74
C ALA A 425 -23.54 8.97 0.88
N GLN A 426 -24.28 9.17 -0.21
CA GLN A 426 -25.74 9.18 -0.22
C GLN A 426 -26.34 7.84 0.14
N THR A 427 -25.84 6.73 -0.42
CA THR A 427 -26.28 5.37 -0.11
C THR A 427 -26.07 5.07 1.36
N PHE A 428 -24.91 5.38 1.86
CA PHE A 428 -24.53 5.23 3.25
C PHE A 428 -25.42 6.09 4.17
N THR A 429 -25.67 7.36 3.84
CA THR A 429 -26.57 8.24 4.58
C THR A 429 -27.98 7.66 4.67
N GLN A 430 -28.48 7.06 3.58
CA GLN A 430 -29.78 6.42 3.59
C GLN A 430 -29.81 5.17 4.47
N GLN A 431 -28.80 4.31 4.41
CA GLN A 431 -28.70 3.12 5.28
C GLN A 431 -28.73 3.51 6.77
N MET A 432 -28.01 4.56 7.14
CA MET A 432 -27.97 5.04 8.52
C MET A 432 -29.29 5.68 8.94
N LYS A 433 -29.94 6.44 8.06
CA LYS A 433 -31.28 6.99 8.32
C LYS A 433 -32.31 5.89 8.58
N ASP A 434 -32.24 4.76 7.87
CA ASP A 434 -33.17 3.63 8.03
C ASP A 434 -33.09 2.99 9.42
N VAL A 435 -31.98 3.17 10.13
CA VAL A 435 -31.79 2.72 11.52
C VAL A 435 -31.82 3.86 12.54
N GLY A 436 -32.14 5.08 12.09
CA GLY A 436 -32.30 6.26 12.95
C GLY A 436 -30.98 6.92 13.38
N ILE A 437 -29.91 6.76 12.60
CA ILE A 437 -28.64 7.47 12.77
C ILE A 437 -28.58 8.61 11.74
N GLU A 438 -28.33 9.84 12.21
CA GLU A 438 -28.21 11.01 11.34
C GLU A 438 -26.80 11.10 10.76
N ILE A 439 -26.69 11.09 9.42
CA ILE A 439 -25.41 11.34 8.73
C ILE A 439 -25.53 12.62 7.90
N ARG A 440 -24.59 13.52 8.10
CA ARG A 440 -24.40 14.72 7.28
C ARG A 440 -23.23 14.50 6.35
N ILE A 441 -23.31 15.00 5.12
CA ILE A 441 -22.20 14.99 4.19
C ILE A 441 -21.40 16.28 4.40
N ASP A 442 -20.12 16.12 4.68
CA ASP A 442 -19.14 17.20 4.82
C ASP A 442 -18.22 17.18 3.60
N GLN A 443 -18.41 18.16 2.70
CA GLN A 443 -17.78 18.18 1.39
C GLN A 443 -16.52 19.04 1.40
N HIS A 444 -15.39 18.47 0.95
CA HIS A 444 -14.08 19.12 0.88
C HIS A 444 -13.46 19.00 -0.51
N ALA A 445 -12.46 19.84 -0.80
CA ALA A 445 -11.64 19.71 -1.99
C ALA A 445 -10.65 18.53 -1.87
N ASP A 446 -10.27 17.90 -2.99
CA ASP A 446 -9.28 16.80 -2.99
C ASP A 446 -7.95 17.21 -2.35
N SER A 447 -7.54 18.47 -2.52
CA SER A 447 -6.31 19.00 -1.94
C SER A 447 -6.29 19.08 -0.41
N GLU A 448 -7.46 19.00 0.25
CA GLU A 448 -7.58 19.03 1.72
C GLU A 448 -7.45 17.63 2.34
N PHE A 449 -7.47 16.57 1.51
CA PHE A 449 -7.48 15.16 1.95
C PHE A 449 -6.40 14.86 3.00
N ALA A 450 -5.13 15.10 2.65
CA ALA A 450 -4.00 14.79 3.54
C ALA A 450 -4.05 15.58 4.86
N THR A 451 -4.51 16.83 4.81
CA THR A 451 -4.60 17.70 5.99
C THR A 451 -5.71 17.22 6.93
N ILE A 452 -6.89 16.95 6.40
CA ILE A 452 -8.06 16.54 7.19
C ILE A 452 -7.83 15.18 7.83
N LEU A 453 -7.35 14.20 7.04
CA LEU A 453 -7.07 12.87 7.58
C LEU A 453 -5.88 12.88 8.55
N GLY A 454 -4.81 13.59 8.22
CA GLY A 454 -3.63 13.69 9.07
C GLY A 454 -3.87 14.40 10.40
N ASN A 455 -4.85 15.29 10.46
CA ASN A 455 -5.22 16.01 11.69
C ASN A 455 -6.40 15.38 12.44
N TRP A 456 -6.96 14.26 11.95
CA TRP A 456 -8.19 13.64 12.49
C TRP A 456 -9.39 14.60 12.52
N ASP A 457 -9.43 15.53 11.58
CA ASP A 457 -10.49 16.54 11.52
C ASP A 457 -11.70 16.04 10.72
N TYR A 458 -12.20 14.87 11.10
CA TYR A 458 -13.38 14.22 10.52
C TYR A 458 -14.13 13.43 11.59
N ASP A 459 -15.42 13.16 11.35
CA ASP A 459 -16.22 12.23 12.16
C ASP A 459 -16.14 10.82 11.58
N ILE A 460 -16.41 10.68 10.26
CA ILE A 460 -16.19 9.44 9.48
C ILE A 460 -15.47 9.78 8.19
N SER A 461 -14.47 8.98 7.84
CA SER A 461 -13.83 9.00 6.53
C SER A 461 -13.94 7.64 5.83
N PHE A 462 -13.92 7.68 4.49
CA PHE A 462 -13.68 6.53 3.64
C PHE A 462 -12.31 6.66 3.01
N SER A 463 -11.49 5.63 3.18
CA SER A 463 -10.12 5.58 2.65
C SER A 463 -9.78 4.20 2.10
N GLY A 464 -8.51 3.93 1.85
CA GLY A 464 -8.02 2.62 1.47
C GLY A 464 -6.54 2.49 1.83
N TYR A 465 -6.13 1.29 2.14
CA TYR A 465 -4.76 0.95 2.49
C TYR A 465 -4.27 -0.24 1.68
N SER A 466 -2.97 -0.24 1.39
CA SER A 466 -2.32 -1.41 0.80
C SER A 466 -2.19 -2.53 1.85
N VAL A 467 -2.28 -3.77 1.40
CA VAL A 467 -2.12 -4.96 2.23
C VAL A 467 -0.85 -5.69 1.80
N SER A 468 0.00 -5.98 2.75
CA SER A 468 1.24 -6.74 2.55
C SER A 468 1.00 -8.25 2.54
N ALA A 469 1.99 -9.02 2.09
CA ALA A 469 1.96 -10.47 2.17
C ALA A 469 1.95 -10.98 3.63
N ASP A 470 2.53 -10.21 4.55
CA ASP A 470 2.54 -10.47 5.99
C ASP A 470 1.69 -9.46 6.76
N ALA A 471 0.96 -9.94 7.76
CA ALA A 471 0.04 -9.13 8.54
C ALA A 471 0.68 -8.31 9.67
N THR A 472 1.96 -8.54 10.01
CA THR A 472 2.60 -7.99 11.22
C THR A 472 2.65 -6.48 11.23
N GLU A 473 3.16 -5.88 10.14
CA GLU A 473 3.28 -4.42 10.06
C GLU A 473 1.91 -3.75 10.00
N GLY A 474 0.98 -4.31 9.22
CA GLY A 474 -0.39 -3.80 9.15
C GLY A 474 -1.10 -3.85 10.51
N THR A 475 -0.94 -4.94 11.26
CA THR A 475 -1.52 -5.08 12.60
C THR A 475 -0.98 -4.00 13.55
N LYS A 476 0.33 -3.78 13.54
CA LYS A 476 0.94 -2.73 14.35
C LYS A 476 0.49 -1.34 13.89
N GLN A 477 0.41 -1.10 12.58
CA GLN A 477 -0.04 0.18 12.02
C GLN A 477 -1.46 0.54 12.45
N PHE A 478 -2.40 -0.42 12.38
CA PHE A 478 -3.83 -0.13 12.55
C PHE A 478 -4.31 -0.26 13.99
N TYR A 479 -3.63 -1.02 14.85
CA TYR A 479 -4.17 -1.41 16.15
C TYR A 479 -3.28 -1.08 17.34
N TYR A 480 -2.01 -0.70 17.13
CA TYR A 480 -1.14 -0.27 18.23
C TYR A 480 -1.55 1.14 18.69
N SER A 481 -1.81 1.31 19.99
CA SER A 481 -2.43 2.53 20.52
C SER A 481 -1.63 3.80 20.23
N GLU A 482 -0.29 3.75 20.30
CA GLU A 482 0.57 4.88 20.01
C GLU A 482 0.50 5.33 18.54
N ASN A 483 0.18 4.41 17.62
CA ASN A 483 0.06 4.71 16.20
C ASN A 483 -1.31 5.30 15.81
N ASN A 484 -2.30 5.20 16.69
CA ASN A 484 -3.69 5.54 16.46
C ASN A 484 -4.21 6.62 17.40
N GLU A 485 -3.42 7.62 17.73
CA GLU A 485 -3.80 8.74 18.62
C GLU A 485 -4.41 8.27 19.96
N GLY A 486 -3.95 7.10 20.46
CA GLY A 486 -4.44 6.51 21.70
C GLY A 486 -5.67 5.61 21.53
N ILE A 487 -6.11 5.34 20.30
CA ILE A 487 -7.20 4.37 20.06
C ILE A 487 -6.62 2.96 20.12
N GLY A 488 -6.80 2.34 21.25
CA GLY A 488 -6.27 1.03 21.57
C GLY A 488 -6.22 0.82 23.07
N SER A 489 -5.63 -0.26 23.49
CA SER A 489 -5.44 -0.55 24.91
C SER A 489 -4.07 -1.20 25.14
N LYS A 490 -3.53 -1.05 26.37
CA LYS A 490 -2.27 -1.73 26.74
C LYS A 490 -2.34 -3.25 26.59
N GLU A 491 -3.54 -3.82 26.67
CA GLU A 491 -3.74 -5.25 26.45
C GLU A 491 -3.57 -5.60 24.97
N ILE A 492 -4.13 -4.80 24.08
CA ILE A 492 -3.96 -4.96 22.62
C ILE A 492 -2.50 -4.73 22.23
N ASP A 493 -1.86 -3.69 22.74
CA ASP A 493 -0.44 -3.43 22.50
C ASP A 493 0.44 -4.61 22.89
N ALA A 494 0.18 -5.21 24.08
CA ALA A 494 0.92 -6.38 24.53
C ALA A 494 0.68 -7.62 23.64
N LEU A 495 -0.54 -7.81 23.10
CA LEU A 495 -0.83 -8.87 22.13
C LEU A 495 -0.08 -8.65 20.81
N ILE A 496 0.01 -7.41 20.33
CA ILE A 496 0.76 -7.06 19.13
C ILE A 496 2.25 -7.31 19.35
N ASP A 497 2.80 -6.88 20.49
CA ASP A 497 4.21 -7.15 20.82
C ASP A 497 4.50 -8.65 20.90
N ALA A 498 3.60 -9.44 21.48
CA ALA A 498 3.74 -10.90 21.54
C ALA A 498 3.65 -11.53 20.13
N MET A 499 2.77 -11.03 19.26
CA MET A 499 2.62 -11.50 17.89
C MET A 499 3.91 -11.35 17.08
N THR A 500 4.66 -10.25 17.26
CA THR A 500 5.94 -10.02 16.56
C THR A 500 7.03 -11.04 16.91
N LEU A 501 6.84 -11.83 17.95
CA LEU A 501 7.77 -12.88 18.39
C LEU A 501 7.42 -14.27 17.85
N ILE A 502 6.28 -14.44 17.17
CA ILE A 502 5.82 -15.72 16.62
C ILE A 502 6.54 -15.98 15.29
N GLU A 503 7.34 -17.04 15.23
CA GLU A 503 8.11 -17.41 14.03
C GLU A 503 7.21 -18.01 12.94
N ASP A 504 6.27 -18.88 13.29
CA ASP A 504 5.35 -19.52 12.35
C ASP A 504 4.36 -18.49 11.77
N ASP A 505 4.37 -18.31 10.44
CA ASP A 505 3.56 -17.31 9.74
C ASP A 505 2.06 -17.54 9.94
N LYS A 506 1.62 -18.78 9.97
CA LYS A 506 0.21 -19.12 10.17
C LYS A 506 -0.25 -18.81 11.58
N GLU A 507 0.55 -19.15 12.59
CA GLU A 507 0.24 -18.83 13.98
C GLU A 507 0.25 -17.31 14.19
N ARG A 508 1.16 -16.59 13.56
CA ARG A 508 1.23 -15.13 13.59
C ARG A 508 0.01 -14.48 12.92
N ASN A 509 -0.44 -15.00 11.79
CA ASN A 509 -1.66 -14.54 11.12
C ASN A 509 -2.93 -14.84 11.96
N LEU A 510 -2.95 -15.97 12.67
CA LEU A 510 -4.05 -16.26 13.63
C LEU A 510 -4.06 -15.29 14.80
N ALA A 511 -2.90 -14.91 15.33
CA ALA A 511 -2.80 -13.89 16.38
C ALA A 511 -3.29 -12.52 15.89
N CYS A 512 -2.97 -12.14 14.66
CA CYS A 512 -3.51 -10.93 14.03
C CYS A 512 -5.05 -10.91 14.03
N ASN A 513 -5.69 -12.02 13.64
CA ASN A 513 -7.15 -12.07 13.62
C ASN A 513 -7.77 -11.84 15.02
N GLU A 514 -7.18 -12.39 16.06
CA GLU A 514 -7.66 -12.21 17.44
C GLU A 514 -7.50 -10.75 17.90
N ILE A 515 -6.42 -10.08 17.50
CA ILE A 515 -6.18 -8.65 17.75
C ILE A 515 -7.24 -7.81 17.05
N GLU A 516 -7.50 -8.06 15.76
CA GLU A 516 -8.51 -7.34 14.99
C GLU A 516 -9.91 -7.49 15.59
N LYS A 517 -10.33 -8.73 15.92
CA LYS A 517 -11.62 -9.00 16.55
C LYS A 517 -11.77 -8.27 17.89
N LYS A 518 -10.72 -8.32 18.71
CA LYS A 518 -10.72 -7.63 19.99
C LYS A 518 -10.83 -6.12 19.82
N HIS A 519 -10.03 -5.55 18.95
CA HIS A 519 -10.05 -4.11 18.68
C HIS A 519 -11.39 -3.67 18.11
N MET A 520 -11.98 -4.40 17.16
CA MET A 520 -13.31 -4.12 16.62
C MET A 520 -14.37 -4.17 17.73
N ALA A 521 -14.33 -5.17 18.61
CA ALA A 521 -15.30 -5.31 19.70
C ALA A 521 -15.17 -4.18 20.73
N GLU A 522 -13.97 -3.71 21.04
CA GLU A 522 -13.72 -2.67 22.04
C GLU A 522 -13.98 -1.28 21.48
N PHE A 523 -13.51 -1.00 20.26
CA PHE A 523 -13.48 0.36 19.74
C PHE A 523 -14.45 0.63 18.57
N ALA A 524 -14.79 -0.38 17.75
CA ALA A 524 -15.66 -0.23 16.56
C ALA A 524 -15.30 1.01 15.71
N PHE A 525 -14.02 1.20 15.45
CA PHE A 525 -13.48 2.43 14.88
C PHE A 525 -13.08 2.28 13.41
N LEU A 526 -12.54 1.13 13.03
CA LEU A 526 -11.98 0.84 11.73
C LEU A 526 -12.61 -0.43 11.17
N GLY A 527 -13.07 -0.41 9.93
CA GLY A 527 -13.60 -1.62 9.31
C GLY A 527 -13.56 -1.59 7.79
N THR A 528 -13.54 -2.78 7.22
CA THR A 528 -13.37 -3.03 5.80
C THR A 528 -14.64 -2.82 5.00
N ILE A 529 -14.52 -2.46 3.73
CA ILE A 529 -15.64 -2.35 2.77
C ILE A 529 -15.42 -3.28 1.58
N THR A 530 -14.29 -3.14 0.87
CA THR A 530 -13.97 -3.87 -0.36
C THR A 530 -12.48 -4.12 -0.46
N ASN A 531 -12.05 -5.12 -1.27
CA ASN A 531 -10.67 -5.18 -1.78
C ASN A 531 -10.58 -4.48 -3.14
N GLY A 532 -11.37 -4.91 -4.09
CA GLY A 532 -11.46 -4.32 -5.41
C GLY A 532 -10.56 -4.95 -6.47
N PRO A 533 -10.80 -4.58 -7.73
CA PRO A 533 -10.00 -5.01 -8.86
C PRO A 533 -8.72 -4.18 -9.01
N ASP A 534 -7.73 -4.79 -9.65
CA ASP A 534 -6.63 -4.13 -10.33
C ASP A 534 -6.80 -4.37 -11.83
N PHE A 535 -7.52 -3.47 -12.51
CA PHE A 535 -7.77 -3.56 -13.95
C PHE A 535 -6.99 -2.49 -14.67
N VAL A 536 -6.25 -2.90 -15.68
CA VAL A 536 -5.45 -1.98 -16.48
C VAL A 536 -5.65 -2.20 -17.97
N MET A 537 -5.50 -1.15 -18.73
CA MET A 537 -5.42 -1.20 -20.18
C MET A 537 -4.01 -0.89 -20.62
N VAL A 538 -3.45 -1.77 -21.43
CA VAL A 538 -2.06 -1.67 -21.88
C VAL A 538 -1.97 -1.89 -23.39
N LYS A 539 -0.88 -1.43 -24.01
CA LYS A 539 -0.57 -1.79 -25.40
C LYS A 539 -0.38 -3.31 -25.49
N LYS A 540 -1.02 -3.94 -26.46
CA LYS A 540 -1.12 -5.40 -26.58
C LYS A 540 0.24 -6.11 -26.61
N THR A 541 1.28 -5.47 -27.12
CA THR A 541 2.63 -6.03 -27.22
C THR A 541 3.50 -5.83 -25.99
N LEU A 542 3.01 -5.12 -24.95
CA LEU A 542 3.72 -4.97 -23.69
C LEU A 542 3.70 -6.29 -22.92
N ALA A 543 4.84 -6.75 -22.44
CA ALA A 543 5.01 -7.99 -21.69
C ALA A 543 5.66 -7.73 -20.32
N ASN A 544 5.39 -8.62 -19.38
CA ASN A 544 5.89 -8.63 -18.02
C ASN A 544 5.51 -7.38 -17.20
N TYR A 545 4.36 -6.74 -17.53
CA TYR A 545 3.86 -5.55 -16.86
C TYR A 545 2.31 -5.56 -16.78
N GLY A 546 1.75 -5.37 -15.59
CA GLY A 546 0.30 -5.40 -15.35
C GLY A 546 -0.01 -5.87 -13.92
N PRO A 547 -1.25 -6.22 -13.59
CA PRO A 547 -1.63 -6.74 -12.29
C PRO A 547 -0.77 -7.93 -11.88
N HIS A 548 -0.04 -7.83 -10.78
CA HIS A 548 0.99 -8.79 -10.41
C HIS A 548 0.98 -9.21 -8.92
N LEU A 549 -0.06 -8.78 -8.16
CA LEU A 549 -0.17 -9.03 -6.71
C LEU A 549 1.12 -8.65 -5.98
N TYR A 550 1.66 -9.58 -5.17
CA TYR A 550 2.87 -9.38 -4.37
C TYR A 550 4.18 -9.35 -5.16
N LYS A 551 4.13 -9.71 -6.47
CA LYS A 551 5.37 -9.80 -7.25
C LYS A 551 6.09 -8.47 -7.32
N SER A 552 7.34 -8.46 -6.89
CA SER A 552 8.23 -7.32 -7.09
C SER A 552 8.43 -7.08 -8.59
N MET A 553 8.39 -5.82 -9.02
CA MET A 553 8.56 -5.46 -10.43
C MET A 553 10.00 -5.70 -10.89
N ASP A 554 10.20 -6.65 -11.79
CA ASP A 554 11.49 -6.86 -12.45
C ASP A 554 11.59 -5.97 -13.71
N TRP A 555 12.12 -4.80 -13.53
CA TRP A 555 12.31 -3.83 -14.62
C TRP A 555 13.31 -4.29 -15.69
N THR A 556 14.13 -5.33 -15.42
CA THR A 556 15.02 -5.89 -16.44
C THR A 556 14.29 -6.79 -17.43
N ALA A 557 13.15 -7.37 -17.00
CA ALA A 557 12.34 -8.29 -17.80
C ALA A 557 11.18 -7.62 -18.54
N VAL A 558 10.79 -6.39 -18.16
CA VAL A 558 9.73 -5.65 -18.87
C VAL A 558 10.17 -5.32 -20.29
N GLY A 559 9.30 -5.54 -21.27
CA GLY A 559 9.67 -5.29 -22.67
C GLY A 559 8.51 -5.44 -23.66
N TRP A 560 8.83 -5.22 -24.91
CA TRP A 560 7.91 -5.31 -26.04
C TRP A 560 8.07 -6.66 -26.76
N MET A 561 6.99 -7.34 -27.07
CA MET A 561 7.04 -8.58 -27.86
C MET A 561 7.65 -8.32 -29.24
N ASN A 562 8.35 -9.31 -29.77
CA ASN A 562 8.75 -9.33 -31.17
C ASN A 562 7.50 -9.31 -32.07
N SER A 563 7.53 -8.51 -33.14
CA SER A 563 6.42 -8.39 -34.11
C SER A 563 6.36 -9.62 -35.01
#